data_9a2630d7638b820a5052264e5ec4a39f
#
_entry.id   9a2630d7638b820a5052264e5ec4a39f
#
_cell.length_a   1.000
_cell.length_b   1.000
_cell.length_c   1.000
_cell.angle_alpha   90.00
_cell.angle_beta   90.00
_cell.angle_gamma   90.00
#
_symmetry.space_group_name_H-M   'P 1'
#
loop_
_entity.id
_entity.type
_entity.pdbx_description
1 polymer ?
#
loop_
_entity_poly.entity_id
_entity_poly.type
_entity_poly.pdbx_seq_one_letter_code
_entity_poly.pdbx_strand_id
1 'polypeptide(L)'
;MKNVMRVFSVVLLVMVGTVFAVGPAGLIVELFKQNGHEGVVATTLFWLIIVLIYYFIATFLSIDKIIGKIYPVFGICLIIMAVGVIIGIFVNPDYTIPELWNNFHSMHPSGTPVWSFMFITVACGAISGFHSTQSPLMARCMKSEKQGHFVFYGAMVSEGIIALIWAAAGCALYETTGGLNTGLAEALSAGQSAAIYDVCAKTMGGIGIALAMLGVIACPITSGDTAFRSARLVLADWF
;
A
#
# COMPACT_ATOMS: atom_id res chain seq x y z
N MET A 1 -28.35 -7.86 -14.30
CA MET A 1 -27.51 -7.81 -13.09
C MET A 1 -26.13 -8.42 -13.31
N LYS A 2 -26.00 -9.71 -13.69
CA LYS A 2 -24.69 -10.41 -13.83
C LYS A 2 -23.70 -9.64 -14.72
N ASN A 3 -24.06 -9.23 -15.93
CA ASN A 3 -23.17 -8.52 -16.84
C ASN A 3 -22.78 -7.11 -16.35
N VAL A 4 -23.69 -6.42 -15.69
CA VAL A 4 -23.39 -5.11 -15.07
C VAL A 4 -22.34 -5.28 -14.00
N MET A 5 -22.49 -6.27 -13.11
CA MET A 5 -21.49 -6.56 -12.07
C MET A 5 -20.13 -6.95 -12.64
N ARG A 6 -20.09 -7.70 -13.76
CA ARG A 6 -18.84 -8.05 -14.45
C ARG A 6 -18.13 -6.80 -14.97
N VAL A 7 -18.85 -5.88 -15.63
CA VAL A 7 -18.26 -4.62 -16.10
C VAL A 7 -17.66 -3.83 -14.93
N PHE A 8 -18.44 -3.61 -13.86
CA PHE A 8 -17.94 -2.90 -12.68
C PHE A 8 -16.72 -3.59 -12.06
N SER A 9 -16.74 -4.91 -11.95
CA SER A 9 -15.60 -5.66 -11.39
C SER A 9 -14.34 -5.51 -12.25
N VAL A 10 -14.45 -5.57 -13.57
CA VAL A 10 -13.30 -5.39 -14.47
C VAL A 10 -12.75 -3.97 -14.37
N VAL A 11 -13.63 -2.97 -14.43
CA VAL A 11 -13.20 -1.55 -14.29
C VAL A 11 -12.50 -1.33 -12.95
N LEU A 12 -13.10 -1.77 -11.84
CA LEU A 12 -12.50 -1.67 -10.52
C LEU A 12 -11.10 -2.32 -10.48
N LEU A 13 -10.98 -3.57 -10.97
CA LEU A 13 -9.73 -4.31 -10.93
C LEU A 13 -8.63 -3.68 -11.79
N VAL A 14 -8.99 -3.12 -12.94
CA VAL A 14 -8.04 -2.39 -13.80
C VAL A 14 -7.59 -1.10 -13.11
N MET A 15 -8.51 -0.33 -12.52
CA MET A 15 -8.16 0.88 -11.79
C MET A 15 -7.25 0.59 -10.60
N VAL A 16 -7.60 -0.42 -9.78
CA VAL A 16 -6.78 -0.86 -8.64
C VAL A 16 -5.41 -1.34 -9.10
N GLY A 17 -5.36 -2.17 -10.15
CA GLY A 17 -4.10 -2.63 -10.74
C GLY A 17 -3.21 -1.48 -11.22
N THR A 18 -3.81 -0.43 -11.79
CA THR A 18 -3.10 0.76 -12.25
C THR A 18 -2.47 1.53 -11.07
N VAL A 19 -3.22 1.72 -9.99
CA VAL A 19 -2.70 2.37 -8.76
C VAL A 19 -1.52 1.57 -8.20
N PHE A 20 -1.64 0.24 -8.16
CA PHE A 20 -0.58 -0.65 -7.71
C PHE A 20 0.61 -0.77 -8.68
N ALA A 21 0.50 -0.27 -9.89
CA ALA A 21 1.63 -0.12 -10.81
C ALA A 21 2.33 1.24 -10.65
N VAL A 22 1.56 2.31 -10.53
CA VAL A 22 2.08 3.69 -10.44
C VAL A 22 2.73 3.96 -9.08
N GLY A 23 2.15 3.47 -7.98
CA GLY A 23 2.67 3.65 -6.62
C GLY A 23 4.12 3.18 -6.45
N PRO A 24 4.43 1.91 -6.71
CA PRO A 24 5.79 1.39 -6.66
C PRO A 24 6.77 2.12 -7.60
N ALA A 25 6.34 2.46 -8.81
CA ALA A 25 7.16 3.22 -9.75
C ALA A 25 7.56 4.58 -9.16
N GLY A 26 6.63 5.28 -8.51
CA GLY A 26 6.90 6.53 -7.80
C GLY A 26 7.86 6.37 -6.63
N LEU A 27 7.72 5.31 -5.84
CA LEU A 27 8.61 5.00 -4.71
C LEU A 27 10.04 4.70 -5.16
N ILE A 28 10.20 3.94 -6.25
CA ILE A 28 11.52 3.66 -6.83
C ILE A 28 12.17 4.95 -7.32
N VAL A 29 11.42 5.80 -8.00
CA VAL A 29 11.92 7.11 -8.46
C VAL A 29 12.39 7.96 -7.29
N GLU A 30 11.60 8.01 -6.21
CA GLU A 30 11.98 8.77 -5.02
C GLU A 30 13.28 8.24 -4.40
N LEU A 31 13.42 6.91 -4.30
CA LEU A 31 14.65 6.29 -3.82
C LEU A 31 15.87 6.70 -4.66
N PHE A 32 15.76 6.72 -5.99
CA PHE A 32 16.85 7.13 -6.87
C PHE A 32 17.16 8.63 -6.77
N LYS A 33 16.14 9.49 -6.69
CA LYS A 33 16.31 10.94 -6.51
C LYS A 33 17.04 11.27 -5.22
N GLN A 34 16.65 10.64 -4.11
CA GLN A 34 17.27 10.86 -2.80
C GLN A 34 18.75 10.38 -2.76
N ASN A 35 19.13 9.44 -3.62
CA ASN A 35 20.50 9.00 -3.80
C ASN A 35 21.28 9.80 -4.87
N GLY A 36 20.75 10.92 -5.35
CA GLY A 36 21.41 11.81 -6.29
C GLY A 36 21.44 11.32 -7.74
N HIS A 37 20.63 10.33 -8.09
CA HIS A 37 20.54 9.86 -9.47
C HIS A 37 19.53 10.68 -10.27
N GLU A 38 19.95 11.14 -11.44
CA GLU A 38 19.16 11.90 -12.39
C GLU A 38 18.98 11.14 -13.71
N GLY A 39 18.16 11.66 -14.61
CA GLY A 39 17.94 11.09 -15.94
C GLY A 39 16.79 10.11 -16.01
N VAL A 40 16.91 9.10 -16.88
CA VAL A 40 15.81 8.18 -17.20
C VAL A 40 15.35 7.36 -15.98
N VAL A 41 16.28 6.97 -15.11
CA VAL A 41 15.99 6.20 -13.88
C VAL A 41 15.24 7.01 -12.82
N ALA A 42 15.26 8.34 -12.89
CA ALA A 42 14.49 9.23 -12.05
C ALA A 42 13.11 9.57 -12.64
N THR A 43 12.67 8.84 -13.67
CA THR A 43 11.40 9.06 -14.35
C THR A 43 10.40 7.96 -14.01
N THR A 44 9.22 8.34 -13.53
CA THR A 44 8.15 7.39 -13.18
C THR A 44 7.72 6.52 -14.36
N LEU A 45 7.70 7.08 -15.57
CA LEU A 45 7.33 6.35 -16.78
C LEU A 45 8.25 5.15 -17.05
N PHE A 46 9.56 5.30 -16.83
CA PHE A 46 10.52 4.22 -17.03
C PHE A 46 10.21 3.01 -16.13
N TRP A 47 10.01 3.25 -14.83
CA TRP A 47 9.70 2.18 -13.88
C TRP A 47 8.29 1.62 -14.07
N LEU A 48 7.33 2.46 -14.45
CA LEU A 48 5.99 2.02 -14.78
C LEU A 48 5.99 1.02 -15.95
N ILE A 49 6.78 1.29 -17.01
CA ILE A 49 6.94 0.36 -18.13
C ILE A 49 7.53 -0.97 -17.65
N ILE A 50 8.54 -0.95 -16.79
CA ILE A 50 9.14 -2.16 -16.22
C ILE A 50 8.11 -2.97 -15.42
N VAL A 51 7.32 -2.32 -14.56
CA VAL A 51 6.26 -2.98 -13.78
C VAL A 51 5.19 -3.57 -14.70
N LEU A 52 4.79 -2.87 -15.76
CA LEU A 52 3.82 -3.38 -16.73
C LEU A 52 4.37 -4.57 -17.53
N ILE A 53 5.64 -4.54 -17.92
CA ILE A 53 6.32 -5.70 -18.55
C ILE A 53 6.32 -6.89 -17.59
N TYR A 54 6.63 -6.66 -16.32
CA TYR A 54 6.54 -7.71 -15.29
C TYR A 54 5.12 -8.30 -15.22
N TYR A 55 4.06 -7.48 -15.15
CA TYR A 55 2.68 -7.98 -15.13
C TYR A 55 2.32 -8.77 -16.39
N PHE A 56 2.80 -8.34 -17.55
CA PHE A 56 2.61 -9.07 -18.80
C PHE A 56 3.27 -10.45 -18.73
N ILE A 57 4.54 -10.54 -18.33
CA ILE A 57 5.27 -11.80 -18.18
C ILE A 57 4.62 -12.68 -17.12
N ALA A 58 4.25 -12.11 -15.96
CA ALA A 58 3.60 -12.81 -14.86
C ALA A 58 2.26 -13.44 -15.27
N THR A 59 1.62 -12.91 -16.33
CA THR A 59 0.39 -13.48 -16.89
C THR A 59 0.59 -14.89 -17.44
N PHE A 60 1.78 -15.20 -17.97
CA PHE A 60 2.09 -16.52 -18.56
C PHE A 60 2.72 -17.48 -17.54
N LEU A 61 3.14 -16.99 -16.37
CA LEU A 61 3.77 -17.80 -15.34
C LEU A 61 2.72 -18.32 -14.36
N SER A 62 2.85 -19.58 -13.93
CA SER A 62 2.01 -20.13 -12.86
C SER A 62 2.37 -19.50 -11.51
N ILE A 63 1.35 -19.06 -10.78
CA ILE A 63 1.46 -18.38 -9.48
C ILE A 63 2.33 -19.18 -8.50
N ASP A 64 2.16 -20.51 -8.47
CA ASP A 64 2.74 -21.37 -7.42
C ASP A 64 4.26 -21.50 -7.47
N LYS A 65 4.89 -21.31 -8.64
CA LYS A 65 6.32 -21.61 -8.81
C LYS A 65 7.25 -20.46 -8.46
N ILE A 66 6.89 -19.23 -8.77
CA ILE A 66 7.74 -18.06 -8.56
C ILE A 66 7.21 -17.23 -7.39
N ILE A 67 5.93 -16.90 -7.43
CA ILE A 67 5.26 -16.05 -6.47
C ILE A 67 5.28 -16.68 -5.07
N GLY A 68 4.92 -17.97 -4.96
CA GLY A 68 4.89 -18.67 -3.69
C GLY A 68 6.23 -18.76 -2.95
N LYS A 69 7.35 -18.59 -3.65
CA LYS A 69 8.69 -18.55 -3.02
C LYS A 69 9.16 -17.15 -2.65
N ILE A 70 8.77 -16.15 -3.41
CA ILE A 70 9.23 -14.77 -3.25
C ILE A 70 8.36 -13.99 -2.26
N TYR A 71 7.05 -14.24 -2.25
CA TYR A 71 6.11 -13.53 -1.35
C TYR A 71 6.45 -13.64 0.14
N PRO A 72 6.85 -14.80 0.68
CA PRO A 72 7.25 -14.87 2.09
C PRO A 72 8.40 -13.92 2.45
N VAL A 73 9.36 -13.72 1.54
CA VAL A 73 10.48 -12.77 1.74
C VAL A 73 9.97 -11.34 1.82
N PHE A 74 9.08 -10.95 0.92
CA PHE A 74 8.46 -9.61 0.95
C PHE A 74 7.61 -9.39 2.19
N GLY A 75 6.87 -10.43 2.62
CA GLY A 75 6.12 -10.41 3.88
C GLY A 75 7.02 -10.18 5.10
N ILE A 76 8.16 -10.85 5.15
CA ILE A 76 9.15 -10.64 6.23
C ILE A 76 9.71 -9.22 6.18
N CYS A 77 10.07 -8.69 5.01
CA CYS A 77 10.53 -7.30 4.87
C CYS A 77 9.46 -6.30 5.34
N LEU A 78 8.19 -6.55 5.01
CA LEU A 78 7.07 -5.73 5.46
C LEU A 78 6.90 -5.74 6.99
N ILE A 79 7.04 -6.91 7.62
CA ILE A 79 6.99 -7.05 9.09
C ILE A 79 8.18 -6.33 9.73
N ILE A 80 9.38 -6.50 9.20
CA ILE A 80 10.58 -5.80 9.70
C ILE A 80 10.39 -4.29 9.61
N MET A 81 9.86 -3.80 8.49
CA MET A 81 9.52 -2.39 8.31
C MET A 81 8.51 -1.93 9.36
N ALA A 82 7.39 -2.65 9.53
CA ALA A 82 6.36 -2.27 10.50
C ALA A 82 6.91 -2.20 11.93
N VAL A 83 7.70 -3.20 12.34
CA VAL A 83 8.37 -3.20 13.65
C VAL A 83 9.40 -2.08 13.76
N GLY A 84 10.18 -1.82 12.70
CA GLY A 84 11.15 -0.74 12.67
C GLY A 84 10.52 0.64 12.81
N VAL A 85 9.41 0.88 12.14
CA VAL A 85 8.64 2.13 12.25
C VAL A 85 8.11 2.31 13.67
N ILE A 86 7.54 1.27 14.29
CA ILE A 86 7.08 1.31 15.69
C ILE A 86 8.24 1.67 16.61
N ILE A 87 9.36 0.95 16.52
CA ILE A 87 10.54 1.21 17.37
C ILE A 87 11.02 2.64 17.16
N GLY A 88 11.12 3.11 15.91
CA GLY A 88 11.54 4.47 15.60
C GLY A 88 10.65 5.55 16.23
N ILE A 89 9.33 5.33 16.27
CA ILE A 89 8.39 6.26 16.94
C ILE A 89 8.64 6.29 18.45
N PHE A 90 8.84 5.14 19.09
CA PHE A 90 8.99 5.08 20.55
C PHE A 90 10.40 5.43 21.06
N VAL A 91 11.43 5.24 20.26
CA VAL A 91 12.81 5.54 20.66
C VAL A 91 13.13 7.03 20.57
N ASN A 92 12.50 7.73 19.64
CA ASN A 92 12.74 9.17 19.47
C ASN A 92 11.76 9.96 20.36
N PRO A 93 12.26 10.73 21.36
CA PRO A 93 11.41 11.49 22.26
C PRO A 93 10.68 12.66 21.60
N ASP A 94 11.13 13.09 20.43
CA ASP A 94 10.50 14.18 19.68
C ASP A 94 9.22 13.74 18.96
N TYR A 95 9.00 12.42 18.83
CA TYR A 95 7.82 11.88 18.16
C TYR A 95 6.71 11.61 19.18
N THR A 96 5.66 12.40 19.10
CA THR A 96 4.51 12.28 20.00
C THR A 96 3.23 12.05 19.20
N ILE A 97 2.49 11.01 19.58
CA ILE A 97 1.16 10.80 19.01
C ILE A 97 0.22 11.82 19.68
N PRO A 98 -0.44 12.70 18.89
CA PRO A 98 -1.31 13.73 19.46
C PRO A 98 -2.54 13.11 20.15
N GLU A 99 -2.96 13.71 21.26
CA GLU A 99 -4.13 13.27 22.00
C GLU A 99 -5.41 13.50 21.20
N LEU A 100 -6.22 12.46 21.07
CA LEU A 100 -7.47 12.49 20.31
C LEU A 100 -8.44 13.59 20.78
N TRP A 101 -8.55 13.74 22.10
CA TRP A 101 -9.52 14.65 22.71
C TRP A 101 -9.28 16.12 22.41
N ASN A 102 -8.04 16.50 22.17
CA ASN A 102 -7.66 17.88 21.88
C ASN A 102 -7.70 18.19 20.37
N ASN A 103 -7.85 17.17 19.51
CA ASN A 103 -7.69 17.26 18.07
C ASN A 103 -8.94 16.81 17.27
N PHE A 104 -10.12 16.98 17.86
CA PHE A 104 -11.40 16.57 17.25
C PHE A 104 -11.92 17.59 16.22
N HIS A 105 -11.04 18.12 15.39
CA HIS A 105 -11.38 19.07 14.33
C HIS A 105 -10.65 18.75 13.04
N SER A 106 -11.11 19.33 11.92
CA SER A 106 -10.46 19.13 10.63
C SER A 106 -9.14 19.87 10.58
N MET A 107 -8.05 19.14 10.36
CA MET A 107 -6.71 19.68 10.11
C MET A 107 -6.36 19.65 8.63
N HIS A 108 -7.31 19.35 7.75
CA HIS A 108 -7.03 19.27 6.32
C HIS A 108 -6.73 20.65 5.73
N PRO A 109 -5.62 20.83 4.97
CA PRO A 109 -5.17 22.15 4.46
C PRO A 109 -6.22 22.87 3.62
N SER A 110 -7.04 22.15 2.87
CA SER A 110 -8.13 22.71 2.04
C SER A 110 -9.48 22.81 2.74
N GLY A 111 -9.52 22.65 4.07
CA GLY A 111 -10.76 22.73 4.84
C GLY A 111 -11.77 21.62 4.55
N THR A 112 -11.32 20.50 4.00
CA THR A 112 -12.18 19.37 3.65
C THR A 112 -12.89 18.80 4.88
N PRO A 113 -14.21 18.55 4.80
CA PRO A 113 -14.96 18.02 5.94
C PRO A 113 -14.45 16.65 6.38
N VAL A 114 -14.14 16.48 7.66
CA VAL A 114 -13.67 15.20 8.24
C VAL A 114 -14.63 14.06 7.94
N TRP A 115 -15.93 14.29 8.14
CA TRP A 115 -16.96 13.27 8.06
C TRP A 115 -17.02 12.60 6.69
N SER A 116 -17.00 13.36 5.61
CA SER A 116 -17.09 12.80 4.26
C SER A 116 -15.90 11.89 3.93
N PHE A 117 -14.68 12.34 4.23
CA PHE A 117 -13.47 11.58 3.90
C PHE A 117 -13.23 10.42 4.87
N MET A 118 -13.57 10.56 6.14
CA MET A 118 -13.52 9.48 7.10
C MET A 118 -14.39 8.30 6.66
N PHE A 119 -15.64 8.56 6.24
CA PHE A 119 -16.52 7.50 5.77
C PHE A 119 -16.04 6.86 4.46
N ILE A 120 -15.45 7.63 3.56
CA ILE A 120 -14.84 7.08 2.34
C ILE A 120 -13.68 6.14 2.69
N THR A 121 -12.77 6.54 3.60
CA THR A 121 -11.65 5.68 4.01
C THR A 121 -12.09 4.44 4.76
N VAL A 122 -13.08 4.56 5.65
CA VAL A 122 -13.69 3.41 6.35
C VAL A 122 -14.33 2.44 5.35
N ALA A 123 -15.10 2.97 4.39
CA ALA A 123 -15.72 2.14 3.36
C ALA A 123 -14.69 1.47 2.45
N CYS A 124 -13.60 2.16 2.10
CA CYS A 124 -12.52 1.60 1.31
C CYS A 124 -11.87 0.39 1.97
N GLY A 125 -11.66 0.42 3.30
CA GLY A 125 -11.12 -0.71 4.05
C GLY A 125 -12.14 -1.82 4.31
N ALA A 126 -13.35 -1.46 4.80
CA ALA A 126 -14.35 -2.44 5.25
C ALA A 126 -15.12 -3.10 4.10
N ILE A 127 -15.33 -2.40 2.98
CA ILE A 127 -16.15 -2.86 1.84
C ILE A 127 -15.29 -2.91 0.57
N SER A 128 -14.03 -3.25 0.69
CA SER A 128 -13.12 -3.32 -0.45
C SER A 128 -13.58 -4.36 -1.47
N GLY A 129 -13.91 -3.91 -2.67
CA GLY A 129 -14.21 -4.80 -3.80
C GLY A 129 -13.01 -5.65 -4.22
N PHE A 130 -11.80 -5.21 -3.90
CA PHE A 130 -10.58 -5.98 -4.11
C PHE A 130 -10.57 -7.24 -3.23
N HIS A 131 -10.90 -7.15 -1.95
CA HIS A 131 -11.03 -8.32 -1.07
C HIS A 131 -12.05 -9.31 -1.60
N SER A 132 -13.19 -8.86 -2.06
CA SER A 132 -14.25 -9.74 -2.60
C SER A 132 -13.80 -10.50 -3.85
N THR A 133 -12.95 -9.94 -4.68
CA THR A 133 -12.41 -10.58 -5.88
C THR A 133 -11.24 -11.51 -5.59
N GLN A 134 -10.46 -11.26 -4.52
CA GLN A 134 -9.33 -12.10 -4.13
C GLN A 134 -9.75 -13.31 -3.29
N SER A 135 -10.79 -13.20 -2.48
CA SER A 135 -11.25 -14.29 -1.60
C SER A 135 -11.49 -15.61 -2.33
N PRO A 136 -12.15 -15.65 -3.53
CA PRO A 136 -12.32 -16.89 -4.27
C PRO A 136 -11.01 -17.52 -4.76
N LEU A 137 -10.01 -16.69 -5.10
CA LEU A 137 -8.68 -17.18 -5.50
C LEU A 137 -7.97 -17.82 -4.32
N MET A 138 -8.00 -17.17 -3.15
CA MET A 138 -7.40 -17.69 -1.93
C MET A 138 -8.10 -18.96 -1.46
N ALA A 139 -9.42 -19.03 -1.54
CA ALA A 139 -10.19 -20.23 -1.21
C ALA A 139 -9.75 -21.47 -2.02
N ARG A 140 -9.42 -21.29 -3.30
CA ARG A 140 -8.90 -22.37 -4.16
C ARG A 140 -7.49 -22.82 -3.79
N CYS A 141 -6.69 -21.97 -3.16
CA CYS A 141 -5.32 -22.28 -2.75
C CYS A 141 -5.25 -22.94 -1.36
N MET A 142 -6.32 -22.89 -0.57
CA MET A 142 -6.36 -23.50 0.75
C MET A 142 -6.35 -25.03 0.68
N LYS A 143 -5.57 -25.64 1.56
CA LYS A 143 -5.48 -27.12 1.69
C LYS A 143 -6.56 -27.69 2.61
N SER A 144 -7.14 -26.89 3.49
CA SER A 144 -8.14 -27.31 4.48
C SER A 144 -9.03 -26.12 4.88
N GLU A 145 -10.31 -26.37 5.08
CA GLU A 145 -11.27 -25.38 5.60
C GLU A 145 -10.88 -24.83 6.98
N LYS A 146 -10.17 -25.60 7.78
CA LYS A 146 -9.67 -25.18 9.10
C LYS A 146 -8.72 -23.97 9.01
N GLN A 147 -8.09 -23.77 7.87
CA GLN A 147 -7.21 -22.62 7.62
C GLN A 147 -7.99 -21.33 7.29
N GLY A 148 -9.27 -21.44 6.96
CA GLY A 148 -10.08 -20.31 6.50
C GLY A 148 -10.09 -19.13 7.48
N HIS A 149 -10.31 -19.39 8.76
CA HIS A 149 -10.29 -18.35 9.78
C HIS A 149 -8.93 -17.63 9.84
N PHE A 150 -7.84 -18.37 9.81
CA PHE A 150 -6.51 -17.80 9.84
C PHE A 150 -6.19 -17.00 8.56
N VAL A 151 -6.53 -17.56 7.40
CA VAL A 151 -6.23 -16.94 6.10
C VAL A 151 -7.05 -15.68 5.86
N PHE A 152 -8.37 -15.72 6.10
CA PHE A 152 -9.24 -14.59 5.79
C PHE A 152 -9.30 -13.59 6.94
N TYR A 153 -9.63 -14.02 8.14
CA TYR A 153 -9.73 -13.12 9.29
C TYR A 153 -8.36 -12.66 9.78
N GLY A 154 -7.41 -13.58 9.89
CA GLY A 154 -6.04 -13.26 10.32
C GLY A 154 -5.35 -12.27 9.38
N ALA A 155 -5.53 -12.40 8.07
CA ALA A 155 -4.99 -11.44 7.10
C ALA A 155 -5.59 -10.04 7.28
N MET A 156 -6.90 -9.93 7.46
CA MET A 156 -7.58 -8.64 7.68
C MET A 156 -7.12 -7.95 8.97
N VAL A 157 -6.93 -8.72 10.05
CA VAL A 157 -6.40 -8.19 11.31
C VAL A 157 -4.96 -7.68 11.13
N SER A 158 -4.12 -8.45 10.43
CA SER A 158 -2.74 -8.05 10.16
C SER A 158 -2.66 -6.79 9.28
N GLU A 159 -3.50 -6.69 8.27
CA GLU A 159 -3.62 -5.51 7.41
C GLU A 159 -4.02 -4.28 8.25
N GLY A 160 -5.03 -4.42 9.12
CA GLY A 160 -5.48 -3.35 10.01
C GLY A 160 -4.38 -2.87 10.97
N ILE A 161 -3.60 -3.80 11.54
CA ILE A 161 -2.46 -3.45 12.41
C ILE A 161 -1.40 -2.65 11.64
N ILE A 162 -1.03 -3.09 10.45
CA ILE A 162 -0.05 -2.38 9.61
C ILE A 162 -0.57 -0.99 9.22
N ALA A 163 -1.84 -0.88 8.85
CA ALA A 163 -2.46 0.40 8.54
C ALA A 163 -2.45 1.36 9.74
N LEU A 164 -2.71 0.86 10.96
CA LEU A 164 -2.63 1.65 12.19
C LEU A 164 -1.21 2.12 12.50
N ILE A 165 -0.20 1.31 12.21
CA ILE A 165 1.21 1.70 12.36
C ILE A 165 1.54 2.88 11.44
N TRP A 166 1.11 2.85 10.18
CA TRP A 166 1.30 3.95 9.24
C TRP A 166 0.52 5.21 9.64
N ALA A 167 -0.70 5.05 10.13
CA ALA A 167 -1.48 6.16 10.66
C ALA A 167 -0.80 6.81 11.87
N ALA A 168 -0.31 5.99 12.81
CA ALA A 168 0.45 6.46 13.96
C ALA A 168 1.74 7.19 13.55
N ALA A 169 2.47 6.66 12.55
CA ALA A 169 3.66 7.31 12.01
C ALA A 169 3.33 8.68 11.40
N GLY A 170 2.28 8.77 10.58
CA GLY A 170 1.83 10.03 10.01
C GLY A 170 1.44 11.07 11.06
N CYS A 171 0.85 10.64 12.17
CA CYS A 171 0.48 11.54 13.26
C CYS A 171 1.66 11.92 14.16
N ALA A 172 2.62 11.03 14.37
CA ALA A 172 3.71 11.22 15.33
C ALA A 172 4.91 11.97 14.75
N LEU A 173 5.24 11.73 13.48
CA LEU A 173 6.43 12.28 12.83
C LEU A 173 6.24 13.69 12.29
N TYR A 174 4.99 14.09 12.10
CA TYR A 174 4.66 15.39 11.53
C TYR A 174 3.82 16.18 12.49
N GLU A 175 4.16 17.46 12.63
CA GLU A 175 3.34 18.37 13.42
C GLU A 175 1.97 18.55 12.77
N THR A 176 0.95 17.98 13.39
CA THR A 176 -0.44 18.04 12.91
C THR A 176 -1.26 19.10 13.63
N THR A 177 -0.74 19.64 14.74
CA THR A 177 -1.46 20.57 15.63
C THR A 177 -1.13 22.05 15.40
N GLY A 178 -0.08 22.36 14.63
CA GLY A 178 0.45 23.71 14.43
C GLY A 178 -0.21 24.56 13.34
N GLY A 179 -1.24 24.05 12.65
CA GLY A 179 -1.95 24.79 11.61
C GLY A 179 -1.89 24.18 10.21
N LEU A 180 -2.58 24.84 9.28
CA LEU A 180 -2.96 24.32 7.96
C LEU A 180 -1.80 24.04 6.99
N ASN A 181 -0.58 24.47 7.26
CA ASN A 181 0.51 24.48 6.27
C ASN A 181 1.80 23.82 6.75
N THR A 182 1.76 23.07 7.84
CA THR A 182 2.95 22.47 8.42
C THR A 182 2.90 20.94 8.44
N GLY A 183 4.06 20.32 8.45
CA GLY A 183 4.20 18.91 8.74
C GLY A 183 3.72 17.99 7.62
N LEU A 184 2.70 17.19 7.88
CA LEU A 184 2.22 16.16 6.94
C LEU A 184 1.70 16.74 5.61
N ALA A 185 1.05 17.89 5.64
CA ALA A 185 0.55 18.55 4.43
C ALA A 185 1.69 18.99 3.51
N GLU A 186 2.79 19.50 4.08
CA GLU A 186 3.99 19.87 3.33
C GLU A 186 4.67 18.62 2.75
N ALA A 187 4.85 17.57 3.55
CA ALA A 187 5.40 16.31 3.07
C ALA A 187 4.57 15.70 1.93
N LEU A 188 3.24 15.75 2.01
CA LEU A 188 2.34 15.28 0.96
C LEU A 188 2.33 16.18 -0.28
N SER A 189 2.69 17.45 -0.17
CA SER A 189 2.82 18.34 -1.33
C SER A 189 3.93 17.91 -2.29
N ALA A 190 5.00 17.28 -1.76
CA ALA A 190 6.05 16.65 -2.55
C ALA A 190 5.64 15.30 -3.16
N GLY A 191 4.49 14.76 -2.76
CA GLY A 191 3.91 13.50 -3.23
C GLY A 191 3.90 12.41 -2.16
N GLN A 192 2.97 11.46 -2.30
CA GLN A 192 2.82 10.35 -1.35
C GLN A 192 4.09 9.50 -1.23
N SER A 193 4.81 9.28 -2.34
CA SER A 193 6.06 8.50 -2.35
C SER A 193 7.15 9.17 -1.53
N ALA A 194 7.25 10.49 -1.60
CA ALA A 194 8.21 11.27 -0.81
C ALA A 194 7.89 11.19 0.69
N ALA A 195 6.62 11.30 1.07
CA ALA A 195 6.19 11.18 2.45
C ALA A 195 6.48 9.77 3.03
N ILE A 196 6.22 8.71 2.26
CA ILE A 196 6.53 7.33 2.67
C ILE A 196 8.03 7.14 2.86
N TYR A 197 8.83 7.63 1.92
CA TYR A 197 10.29 7.59 2.04
C TYR A 197 10.77 8.32 3.29
N ASP A 198 10.26 9.53 3.54
CA ASP A 198 10.62 10.35 4.68
C ASP A 198 10.29 9.68 6.02
N VAL A 199 9.11 9.04 6.13
CA VAL A 199 8.73 8.24 7.31
C VAL A 199 9.74 7.11 7.55
N CYS A 200 10.11 6.35 6.52
CA CYS A 200 11.09 5.28 6.63
C CYS A 200 12.47 5.82 7.01
N ALA A 201 12.88 6.95 6.44
CA ALA A 201 14.16 7.58 6.71
C ALA A 201 14.26 8.07 8.17
N LYS A 202 13.23 8.74 8.66
CA LYS A 202 13.18 9.28 10.02
C LYS A 202 13.10 8.20 11.10
N THR A 203 12.42 7.09 10.82
CA THR A 203 12.21 6.02 11.83
C THR A 203 13.28 4.95 11.81
N MET A 204 13.81 4.59 10.65
CA MET A 204 14.69 3.42 10.53
C MET A 204 16.14 3.78 10.16
N GLY A 205 16.40 4.97 9.62
CA GLY A 205 17.74 5.39 9.21
C GLY A 205 18.35 4.51 8.10
N GLY A 206 19.58 4.75 7.75
CA GLY A 206 20.37 4.14 6.68
C GLY A 206 19.95 2.76 6.12
N ILE A 207 20.42 1.67 6.72
CA ILE A 207 20.12 0.30 6.23
C ILE A 207 18.63 -0.04 6.32
N GLY A 208 17.95 0.51 7.33
CA GLY A 208 16.52 0.30 7.55
C GLY A 208 15.67 0.81 6.38
N ILE A 209 16.07 1.93 5.76
CA ILE A 209 15.39 2.48 4.59
C ILE A 209 15.34 1.47 3.44
N ALA A 210 16.46 0.83 3.13
CA ALA A 210 16.52 -0.13 2.02
C ALA A 210 15.58 -1.32 2.24
N LEU A 211 15.54 -1.86 3.46
CA LEU A 211 14.63 -2.95 3.85
C LEU A 211 13.16 -2.52 3.83
N ALA A 212 12.88 -1.32 4.38
CA ALA A 212 11.54 -0.78 4.40
C ALA A 212 11.02 -0.53 2.98
N MET A 213 11.81 0.13 2.15
CA MET A 213 11.44 0.43 0.76
C MET A 213 11.23 -0.84 -0.06
N LEU A 214 12.04 -1.89 0.17
CA LEU A 214 11.84 -3.17 -0.49
C LEU A 214 10.45 -3.76 -0.15
N GLY A 215 10.05 -3.74 1.10
CA GLY A 215 8.73 -4.22 1.52
C GLY A 215 7.58 -3.39 0.95
N VAL A 216 7.70 -2.06 1.04
CA VAL A 216 6.65 -1.12 0.57
C VAL A 216 6.54 -1.09 -0.96
N ILE A 217 7.63 -1.30 -1.70
CA ILE A 217 7.61 -1.37 -3.17
C ILE A 217 7.06 -2.73 -3.64
N ALA A 218 7.52 -3.82 -3.04
CA ALA A 218 7.17 -5.17 -3.49
C ALA A 218 5.70 -5.51 -3.22
N CYS A 219 5.15 -5.07 -2.10
CA CYS A 219 3.78 -5.39 -1.70
C CYS A 219 2.72 -4.90 -2.71
N PRO A 220 2.69 -3.64 -3.17
CA PRO A 220 1.75 -3.21 -4.20
C PRO A 220 1.97 -3.91 -5.55
N ILE A 221 3.21 -4.20 -5.94
CA ILE A 221 3.48 -4.92 -7.21
C ILE A 221 2.81 -6.29 -7.19
N THR A 222 2.91 -7.02 -6.08
CA THR A 222 2.26 -8.32 -5.94
C THR A 222 0.73 -8.22 -5.94
N SER A 223 0.20 -7.17 -5.32
CA SER A 223 -1.25 -6.90 -5.29
C SER A 223 -1.78 -6.54 -6.68
N GLY A 224 -1.04 -5.76 -7.45
CA GLY A 224 -1.40 -5.42 -8.84
C GLY A 224 -1.42 -6.64 -9.75
N ASP A 225 -0.45 -7.55 -9.63
CA ASP A 225 -0.46 -8.81 -10.39
C ASP A 225 -1.75 -9.61 -10.13
N THR A 226 -2.15 -9.74 -8.86
CA THR A 226 -3.38 -10.46 -8.53
C THR A 226 -4.64 -9.75 -9.00
N ALA A 227 -4.66 -8.41 -9.01
CA ALA A 227 -5.77 -7.62 -9.54
C ALA A 227 -5.96 -7.85 -11.04
N PHE A 228 -4.90 -7.76 -11.84
CA PHE A 228 -4.97 -8.01 -13.28
C PHE A 228 -5.30 -9.47 -13.62
N ARG A 229 -4.81 -10.44 -12.82
CA ARG A 229 -5.23 -11.85 -12.97
C ARG A 229 -6.72 -12.03 -12.74
N SER A 230 -7.27 -11.41 -11.69
CA SER A 230 -8.70 -11.47 -11.41
C SER A 230 -9.52 -10.82 -12.52
N ALA A 231 -9.08 -9.67 -13.05
CA ALA A 231 -9.73 -9.03 -14.20
C ALA A 231 -9.76 -9.95 -15.42
N ARG A 232 -8.64 -10.61 -15.72
CA ARG A 232 -8.55 -11.59 -16.82
C ARG A 232 -9.49 -12.76 -16.63
N LEU A 233 -9.61 -13.31 -15.41
CA LEU A 233 -10.51 -14.42 -15.11
C LEU A 233 -11.98 -14.02 -15.29
N VAL A 234 -12.35 -12.81 -14.88
CA VAL A 234 -13.70 -12.27 -15.08
C VAL A 234 -14.01 -12.12 -16.59
N LEU A 235 -13.03 -11.62 -17.37
CA LEU A 235 -13.17 -11.51 -18.82
C LEU A 235 -13.27 -12.88 -19.48
N ALA A 236 -12.44 -13.86 -19.11
CA ALA A 236 -12.46 -15.21 -19.64
C ALA A 236 -13.76 -15.98 -19.29
N ASP A 237 -14.42 -15.65 -18.17
CA ASP A 237 -15.75 -16.19 -17.85
C ASP A 237 -16.88 -15.46 -18.62
N TRP A 238 -16.58 -14.35 -19.25
CA TRP A 238 -17.56 -13.58 -20.00
C TRP A 238 -17.62 -13.97 -21.49
N PHE A 239 -16.47 -14.25 -22.09
CA PHE A 239 -16.28 -14.62 -23.50
C PHE A 239 -15.90 -16.09 -23.65
#